data_b6e28e4c9aa2a918ae823addb48a1e32
#
_entry.id   b6e28e4c9aa2a918ae823addb48a1e32
#
_cell.length_a   1.000
_cell.length_b   1.000
_cell.length_c   1.000
_cell.angle_alpha   90.00
_cell.angle_beta   90.00
_cell.angle_gamma   90.00
#
_symmetry.space_group_name_H-M   'P 1'
#
loop_
_entity.id
_entity.type
_entity.pdbx_description
1 polymer ?
#
loop_
_entity_poly.entity_id
_entity_poly.type
_entity_poly.pdbx_seq_one_letter_code
_entity_poly.pdbx_strand_id
1 'polypeptide(L)'
;MLSNFFSKNKLFKSKSSKGDAAISESSQASSISEPAINESHSETEGKKVIKRFLIAYRSVTFPLGFLCVTASCDIQISKKEYVISALLPFPCDGELHELEDKLTDLVHKKVSFSVEYQVVPVRQHRIKGIKNIIAVSSGKGGVGKSTTAVNLAYGLIAEGCNVGILDADIYGPSIPTLLGLKGEKPTSHDGKLMNPLESDGLSAMSIGFLVDDANATVWRGPMASRAFSQLLNETDWPELDYLIVDMPPGTGDIQLTLAQQVPVAGALVITTPQDIALVDAVKGISMFEQVQLPVLGIIENMSYHQCESCGHHSSLFGTGGGERVANTAKTPLLGQLPLDIRIREDADRGCSFITKGSAGELAHLYRKIARHVAAQLYYQLDMRSPTTAELIMPELKSSTANKSSAADLFSEAK
;
A
#
# COMPACT_ATOMS: atom_id res chain seq x y z
N MET A 1 35.91 3.96 -16.43
CA MET A 1 34.87 4.92 -16.84
C MET A 1 33.99 5.40 -15.67
N LEU A 2 34.32 5.10 -14.43
CA LEU A 2 33.55 5.48 -13.23
C LEU A 2 34.14 6.69 -12.46
N SER A 3 35.27 7.25 -12.92
CA SER A 3 35.95 8.36 -12.23
C SER A 3 35.48 9.77 -12.65
N ASN A 4 34.66 9.89 -13.67
CA ASN A 4 34.24 11.19 -14.21
C ASN A 4 32.86 11.68 -13.76
N PHE A 5 32.15 10.93 -12.92
CA PHE A 5 30.81 11.34 -12.46
C PHE A 5 30.84 12.20 -11.18
N PHE A 6 31.96 12.22 -10.45
CA PHE A 6 32.10 12.99 -9.19
C PHE A 6 32.91 14.28 -9.29
N SER A 7 33.34 14.68 -10.50
CA SER A 7 34.29 15.81 -10.67
C SER A 7 33.71 17.14 -11.11
N LYS A 8 32.39 17.33 -11.11
CA LYS A 8 31.80 18.64 -11.50
C LYS A 8 30.77 19.13 -10.48
N ASN A 9 31.20 19.39 -9.25
CA ASN A 9 30.55 20.39 -8.39
C ASN A 9 31.52 20.83 -7.28
N LYS A 10 32.55 21.56 -7.71
CA LYS A 10 33.30 22.45 -6.83
C LYS A 10 32.68 23.83 -6.96
N LEU A 11 31.87 24.21 -6.00
CA LEU A 11 31.62 25.60 -5.60
C LEU A 11 30.64 25.59 -4.42
N PHE A 12 31.19 25.53 -3.22
CA PHE A 12 30.74 26.33 -2.09
C PHE A 12 31.67 26.04 -0.90
N LYS A 13 32.67 26.88 -0.80
CA LYS A 13 33.37 27.11 0.47
C LYS A 13 32.57 28.17 1.22
N SER A 14 32.04 27.90 2.38
CA SER A 14 31.71 28.93 3.36
C SER A 14 31.89 28.41 4.78
N LYS A 15 32.76 29.09 5.43
CA LYS A 15 32.97 29.45 6.83
C LYS A 15 32.13 28.71 7.89
N SER A 16 32.91 28.06 8.75
CA SER A 16 32.51 27.64 10.10
C SER A 16 32.01 28.81 10.95
N SER A 17 30.82 28.66 11.53
CA SER A 17 30.50 29.31 12.82
C SER A 17 29.73 28.31 13.67
N LYS A 18 30.26 28.10 14.86
CA LYS A 18 29.70 27.34 15.95
C LYS A 18 28.34 27.94 16.36
N GLY A 19 27.33 27.10 16.50
CA GLY A 19 26.08 27.48 17.10
C GLY A 19 25.27 26.23 17.36
N ASP A 20 25.34 25.76 18.62
CA ASP A 20 24.46 24.73 19.15
C ASP A 20 23.01 25.21 19.00
N ALA A 21 22.23 24.55 18.19
CA ALA A 21 20.78 24.73 18.17
C ALA A 21 20.12 23.34 18.13
N ALA A 22 19.50 23.03 19.24
CA ALA A 22 18.59 21.92 19.37
C ALA A 22 17.53 22.02 18.27
N ILE A 23 17.44 20.98 17.44
CA ILE A 23 16.37 20.85 16.45
C ILE A 23 15.14 20.35 17.21
N SER A 24 14.29 21.30 17.61
CA SER A 24 12.92 20.99 17.98
C SER A 24 12.18 20.63 16.72
N GLU A 25 11.59 19.43 16.68
CA GLU A 25 10.59 19.04 15.71
C GLU A 25 9.42 20.06 15.73
N SER A 26 9.43 20.98 14.79
CA SER A 26 8.26 21.80 14.52
C SER A 26 7.40 21.07 13.47
N SER A 27 6.47 20.24 13.94
CA SER A 27 5.25 19.96 13.22
C SER A 27 4.53 21.29 12.98
N GLN A 28 4.72 21.89 11.81
CA GLN A 28 3.84 22.96 11.36
C GLN A 28 2.49 22.37 11.00
N ALA A 29 1.71 21.99 12.02
CA ALA A 29 0.28 22.10 11.92
C ALA A 29 -0.02 23.61 11.85
N SER A 30 -0.46 24.10 10.69
CA SER A 30 -1.01 25.41 10.56
C SER A 30 -2.08 25.58 11.65
N SER A 31 -1.77 26.43 12.62
CA SER A 31 -2.69 26.81 13.70
C SER A 31 -3.88 27.49 13.04
N ILE A 32 -4.95 26.72 12.79
CA ILE A 32 -6.28 27.27 12.59
C ILE A 32 -6.67 27.81 13.97
N SER A 33 -6.69 29.14 14.11
CA SER A 33 -7.19 29.80 15.30
C SER A 33 -8.57 29.24 15.63
N GLU A 34 -8.70 28.59 16.79
CA GLU A 34 -9.96 28.12 17.33
C GLU A 34 -10.93 29.30 17.45
N PRO A 35 -12.10 29.25 16.83
CA PRO A 35 -13.18 30.12 17.22
C PRO A 35 -13.66 29.67 18.62
N ALA A 36 -13.55 30.51 19.62
CA ALA A 36 -14.09 30.29 20.94
C ALA A 36 -15.61 30.02 20.80
N ILE A 37 -16.01 28.76 21.00
CA ILE A 37 -17.38 28.31 20.90
C ILE A 37 -17.92 28.17 22.31
N ASN A 38 -18.64 29.21 22.76
CA ASN A 38 -19.45 29.17 23.95
C ASN A 38 -20.89 28.71 23.59
N GLU A 39 -21.36 27.71 24.33
CA GLU A 39 -22.72 27.35 24.68
C GLU A 39 -23.67 26.70 23.66
N SER A 40 -24.27 25.62 24.10
CA SER A 40 -25.43 24.86 23.54
C SER A 40 -25.57 24.87 22.02
N HIS A 41 -24.74 24.10 21.39
CA HIS A 41 -24.87 23.83 19.95
C HIS A 41 -26.15 23.04 19.70
N SER A 42 -27.08 23.63 18.97
CA SER A 42 -28.17 22.85 18.40
C SER A 42 -27.59 21.73 17.57
N GLU A 43 -28.23 20.57 17.52
CA GLU A 43 -27.74 19.39 16.74
C GLU A 43 -27.39 19.78 15.30
N THR A 44 -28.09 20.73 14.71
CA THR A 44 -27.85 21.31 13.39
C THR A 44 -26.52 22.08 13.31
N GLU A 45 -26.13 22.76 14.39
CA GLU A 45 -24.87 23.52 14.43
C GLU A 45 -23.66 22.57 14.50
N GLY A 46 -23.71 21.51 15.31
CA GLY A 46 -22.68 20.48 15.34
C GLY A 46 -22.46 19.83 13.96
N LYS A 47 -23.52 19.53 13.22
CA LYS A 47 -23.42 19.01 11.84
C LYS A 47 -22.69 20.01 10.92
N LYS A 48 -22.93 21.30 11.04
CA LYS A 48 -22.22 22.32 10.25
C LYS A 48 -20.74 22.41 10.61
N VAL A 49 -20.42 22.32 11.90
CA VAL A 49 -19.02 22.31 12.39
C VAL A 49 -18.27 21.11 11.83
N ILE A 50 -18.82 19.90 11.96
CA ILE A 50 -18.23 18.67 11.41
C ILE A 50 -17.99 18.83 9.89
N LYS A 51 -19.00 19.29 9.15
CA LYS A 51 -18.89 19.48 7.70
C LYS A 51 -17.77 20.46 7.33
N ARG A 52 -17.69 21.60 8.03
CA ARG A 52 -16.60 22.59 7.80
C ARG A 52 -15.22 21.99 8.08
N PHE A 53 -15.11 21.24 9.17
CA PHE A 53 -13.87 20.55 9.52
C PHE A 53 -13.46 19.57 8.40
N LEU A 54 -14.36 18.68 7.96
CA LEU A 54 -14.07 17.68 6.90
C LEU A 54 -13.74 18.34 5.55
N ILE A 55 -14.33 19.49 5.22
CA ILE A 55 -13.97 20.27 4.03
C ILE A 55 -12.52 20.79 4.12
N ALA A 56 -12.11 21.25 5.29
CA ALA A 56 -10.80 21.84 5.52
C ALA A 56 -9.72 20.78 5.80
N TYR A 57 -10.10 19.57 6.20
CA TYR A 57 -9.16 18.54 6.61
C TYR A 57 -8.23 18.13 5.48
N ARG A 58 -6.92 18.16 5.76
CA ARG A 58 -5.85 17.74 4.85
C ARG A 58 -4.86 16.87 5.62
N SER A 59 -4.37 15.82 4.98
CA SER A 59 -3.33 14.94 5.50
C SER A 59 -2.53 14.34 4.34
N VAL A 60 -1.55 13.50 4.64
CA VAL A 60 -0.82 12.73 3.62
C VAL A 60 -1.76 11.77 2.87
N THR A 61 -2.72 11.18 3.58
CA THR A 61 -3.75 10.30 2.99
C THR A 61 -4.79 11.09 2.19
N PHE A 62 -5.13 12.30 2.62
CA PHE A 62 -6.13 13.17 1.99
C PHE A 62 -5.54 14.53 1.56
N PRO A 63 -4.57 14.57 0.62
CA PRO A 63 -3.90 15.81 0.23
C PRO A 63 -4.85 16.84 -0.42
N LEU A 64 -5.86 16.36 -1.14
CA LEU A 64 -6.89 17.20 -1.77
C LEU A 64 -8.06 17.49 -0.81
N GLY A 65 -8.18 16.77 0.28
CA GLY A 65 -9.22 16.87 1.29
C GLY A 65 -10.10 15.63 1.40
N PHE A 66 -10.62 15.38 2.61
CA PHE A 66 -11.44 14.21 2.87
C PHE A 66 -12.66 14.14 1.95
N LEU A 67 -13.43 15.24 1.81
CA LEU A 67 -14.62 15.26 0.97
C LEU A 67 -14.34 15.26 -0.54
N CYS A 68 -13.09 15.49 -0.97
CA CYS A 68 -12.75 15.44 -2.39
C CYS A 68 -12.63 14.01 -2.93
N VAL A 69 -12.38 13.04 -2.05
CA VAL A 69 -12.23 11.63 -2.44
C VAL A 69 -13.45 10.77 -2.10
N THR A 70 -14.35 11.26 -1.25
CA THR A 70 -15.57 10.54 -0.89
C THR A 70 -16.57 10.58 -2.04
N ALA A 71 -17.07 9.41 -2.45
CA ALA A 71 -18.16 9.33 -3.44
C ALA A 71 -19.50 9.78 -2.83
N SER A 72 -19.70 9.55 -1.52
CA SER A 72 -20.85 10.02 -0.75
C SER A 72 -20.42 10.28 0.69
N CYS A 73 -21.01 11.31 1.31
CA CYS A 73 -20.82 11.60 2.73
C CYS A 73 -22.12 12.17 3.31
N ASP A 74 -22.69 11.47 4.28
CA ASP A 74 -23.86 11.94 5.03
C ASP A 74 -23.55 11.97 6.53
N ILE A 75 -24.14 12.94 7.24
CA ILE A 75 -23.97 13.08 8.68
C ILE A 75 -25.35 12.92 9.31
N GLN A 76 -25.56 11.81 9.98
CA GLN A 76 -26.78 11.54 10.74
C GLN A 76 -26.61 11.98 12.19
N ILE A 77 -27.69 12.47 12.76
CA ILE A 77 -27.69 12.98 14.12
C ILE A 77 -28.61 12.10 14.96
N SER A 78 -28.05 11.54 16.02
CA SER A 78 -28.84 10.86 17.06
C SER A 78 -28.77 11.66 18.39
N LYS A 79 -29.61 11.30 19.36
CA LYS A 79 -29.56 11.92 20.70
C LYS A 79 -28.20 11.75 21.39
N LYS A 80 -27.45 10.69 21.05
CA LYS A 80 -26.21 10.31 21.74
C LYS A 80 -24.95 10.61 20.93
N GLU A 81 -25.01 10.60 19.59
CA GLU A 81 -23.85 10.70 18.73
C GLU A 81 -24.15 11.26 17.34
N TYR A 82 -23.12 11.69 16.65
CA TYR A 82 -23.11 11.93 15.21
C TYR A 82 -22.52 10.72 14.51
N VAL A 83 -23.21 10.19 13.49
CA VAL A 83 -22.70 9.11 12.65
C VAL A 83 -22.41 9.68 11.27
N ILE A 84 -21.16 9.56 10.83
CA ILE A 84 -20.70 10.00 9.52
C ILE A 84 -20.62 8.78 8.62
N SER A 85 -21.59 8.66 7.69
CA SER A 85 -21.57 7.59 6.68
C SER A 85 -20.82 8.08 5.46
N ALA A 86 -19.81 7.33 5.01
CA ALA A 86 -18.99 7.70 3.86
C ALA A 86 -18.63 6.49 2.98
N LEU A 87 -18.52 6.72 1.68
CA LEU A 87 -17.99 5.75 0.72
C LEU A 87 -16.62 6.21 0.26
N LEU A 88 -15.58 5.43 0.58
CA LEU A 88 -14.18 5.78 0.33
C LEU A 88 -13.52 4.83 -0.68
N PRO A 89 -12.61 5.34 -1.55
CA PRO A 89 -11.97 4.55 -2.61
C PRO A 89 -10.72 3.78 -2.16
N PHE A 90 -10.29 3.94 -0.93
CA PHE A 90 -9.14 3.25 -0.34
C PHE A 90 -9.27 3.13 1.18
N PRO A 91 -8.60 2.11 1.81
CA PRO A 91 -8.70 1.84 3.24
C PRO A 91 -7.97 2.90 4.08
N CYS A 92 -8.60 3.31 5.19
CA CYS A 92 -8.01 4.32 6.09
C CYS A 92 -8.58 4.31 7.52
N ASP A 93 -9.05 3.16 8.02
CA ASP A 93 -9.70 3.04 9.34
C ASP A 93 -8.91 3.69 10.47
N GLY A 94 -7.58 3.52 10.49
CA GLY A 94 -6.76 4.13 11.53
C GLY A 94 -6.79 5.65 11.53
N GLU A 95 -6.92 6.30 10.37
CA GLU A 95 -7.05 7.76 10.29
C GLU A 95 -8.46 8.22 10.63
N LEU A 96 -9.46 7.40 10.33
CA LEU A 96 -10.85 7.70 10.72
C LEU A 96 -11.01 7.68 12.24
N HIS A 97 -10.40 6.72 12.95
CA HIS A 97 -10.39 6.72 14.41
C HIS A 97 -9.74 7.99 15.00
N GLU A 98 -8.62 8.45 14.42
CA GLU A 98 -8.01 9.72 14.83
C GLU A 98 -8.93 10.93 14.58
N LEU A 99 -9.75 10.87 13.50
CA LEU A 99 -10.73 11.90 13.19
C LEU A 99 -11.95 11.85 14.12
N GLU A 100 -12.41 10.66 14.51
CA GLU A 100 -13.48 10.48 15.50
C GLU A 100 -13.15 11.19 16.81
N ASP A 101 -11.93 10.99 17.32
CA ASP A 101 -11.47 11.64 18.56
C ASP A 101 -11.45 13.16 18.41
N LYS A 102 -10.82 13.69 17.35
CA LYS A 102 -10.75 15.13 17.08
C LYS A 102 -12.12 15.78 16.90
N LEU A 103 -13.03 15.11 16.20
CA LEU A 103 -14.38 15.61 15.98
C LEU A 103 -15.23 15.53 17.25
N THR A 104 -15.07 14.47 18.06
CA THR A 104 -15.73 14.31 19.35
C THR A 104 -15.36 15.45 20.28
N ASP A 105 -14.07 15.78 20.37
CA ASP A 105 -13.59 16.91 21.17
C ASP A 105 -14.13 18.25 20.66
N LEU A 106 -14.19 18.42 19.32
CA LEU A 106 -14.63 19.66 18.69
C LEU A 106 -16.12 19.96 18.92
N VAL A 107 -16.97 18.93 18.87
CA VAL A 107 -18.43 19.10 18.99
C VAL A 107 -18.97 18.72 20.37
N HIS A 108 -18.09 18.28 21.29
CA HIS A 108 -18.43 17.83 22.66
C HIS A 108 -19.55 16.77 22.71
N LYS A 109 -19.59 15.94 21.68
CA LYS A 109 -20.52 14.83 21.52
C LYS A 109 -19.87 13.74 20.71
N LYS A 110 -20.10 12.48 21.07
CA LYS A 110 -19.48 11.34 20.36
C LYS A 110 -19.71 11.43 18.85
N VAL A 111 -18.65 11.25 18.09
CA VAL A 111 -18.65 11.12 16.62
C VAL A 111 -18.13 9.74 16.27
N SER A 112 -18.78 9.09 15.33
CA SER A 112 -18.33 7.81 14.77
C SER A 112 -18.43 7.80 13.25
N PHE A 113 -17.54 7.07 12.59
CA PHE A 113 -17.62 6.82 11.15
C PHE A 113 -18.26 5.45 10.89
N SER A 114 -19.09 5.40 9.86
CA SER A 114 -19.62 4.17 9.25
C SER A 114 -19.21 4.18 7.80
N VAL A 115 -18.11 3.52 7.47
CA VAL A 115 -17.48 3.63 6.15
C VAL A 115 -17.61 2.32 5.40
N GLU A 116 -17.89 2.43 4.11
CA GLU A 116 -17.76 1.37 3.13
C GLU A 116 -16.59 1.69 2.21
N TYR A 117 -15.74 0.70 1.94
CA TYR A 117 -14.62 0.84 1.03
C TYR A 117 -14.98 0.30 -0.35
N GLN A 118 -14.97 1.18 -1.34
CA GLN A 118 -15.13 0.80 -2.75
C GLN A 118 -13.80 0.99 -3.47
N VAL A 119 -12.87 0.07 -3.22
CA VAL A 119 -11.56 0.10 -3.88
C VAL A 119 -11.75 -0.09 -5.38
N VAL A 120 -11.22 0.87 -6.15
CA VAL A 120 -11.32 0.86 -7.62
C VAL A 120 -10.06 0.23 -8.25
N PRO A 121 -10.20 -0.57 -9.31
CA PRO A 121 -9.05 -1.10 -10.04
C PRO A 121 -8.33 0.03 -10.79
N VAL A 122 -7.04 0.20 -10.50
CA VAL A 122 -6.18 1.22 -11.14
C VAL A 122 -5.68 0.75 -12.49
N ARG A 123 -5.49 -0.56 -12.67
CA ARG A 123 -5.09 -1.18 -13.93
C ARG A 123 -6.03 -2.34 -14.26
N GLN A 124 -6.61 -2.32 -15.45
CA GLN A 124 -7.45 -3.43 -15.89
C GLN A 124 -6.62 -4.68 -16.20
N HIS A 125 -7.11 -5.83 -15.77
CA HIS A 125 -6.52 -7.15 -16.04
C HIS A 125 -7.61 -8.23 -16.02
N ARG A 126 -7.21 -9.46 -16.43
CA ARG A 126 -8.15 -10.60 -16.55
C ARG A 126 -8.09 -11.58 -15.39
N ILE A 127 -7.26 -11.33 -14.38
CA ILE A 127 -7.13 -12.19 -13.21
C ILE A 127 -8.39 -11.98 -12.37
N LYS A 128 -9.11 -13.05 -12.13
CA LYS A 128 -10.38 -13.02 -11.38
C LYS A 128 -10.09 -12.81 -9.89
N GLY A 129 -11.04 -12.19 -9.19
CA GLY A 129 -10.98 -12.01 -7.75
C GLY A 129 -10.02 -10.93 -7.25
N ILE A 130 -9.27 -10.23 -8.11
CA ILE A 130 -8.27 -9.24 -7.69
C ILE A 130 -8.59 -7.88 -8.32
N LYS A 131 -8.62 -6.81 -7.51
CA LYS A 131 -8.78 -5.43 -8.02
C LYS A 131 -7.44 -4.78 -8.36
N ASN A 132 -6.47 -4.85 -7.46
CA ASN A 132 -5.18 -4.19 -7.65
C ASN A 132 -4.02 -5.10 -7.26
N ILE A 133 -2.94 -5.08 -8.04
CA ILE A 133 -1.70 -5.83 -7.78
C ILE A 133 -0.59 -4.83 -7.48
N ILE A 134 0.05 -4.97 -6.32
CA ILE A 134 1.16 -4.12 -5.86
C ILE A 134 2.42 -4.99 -5.76
N ALA A 135 3.47 -4.63 -6.51
CA ALA A 135 4.76 -5.30 -6.39
C ALA A 135 5.59 -4.71 -5.25
N VAL A 136 6.15 -5.57 -4.41
CA VAL A 136 7.14 -5.19 -3.40
C VAL A 136 8.51 -5.71 -3.85
N SER A 137 9.43 -4.79 -4.07
CA SER A 137 10.74 -5.05 -4.65
C SER A 137 11.86 -4.48 -3.79
N SER A 138 13.06 -4.99 -3.98
CA SER A 138 14.28 -4.43 -3.42
C SER A 138 15.45 -4.63 -4.37
N GLY A 139 16.34 -3.65 -4.44
CA GLY A 139 17.57 -3.76 -5.26
C GLY A 139 18.56 -4.79 -4.73
N LYS A 140 18.44 -5.24 -3.47
CA LYS A 140 19.37 -6.14 -2.78
C LYS A 140 18.61 -7.08 -1.85
N GLY A 141 19.14 -8.30 -1.67
CA GLY A 141 18.68 -9.23 -0.65
C GLY A 141 19.03 -8.79 0.78
N GLY A 142 18.25 -9.22 1.77
CA GLY A 142 18.53 -8.97 3.19
C GLY A 142 18.08 -7.60 3.73
N VAL A 143 17.35 -6.79 2.94
CA VAL A 143 16.81 -5.50 3.40
C VAL A 143 15.46 -5.61 4.13
N GLY A 144 14.94 -6.83 4.31
CA GLY A 144 13.65 -7.08 4.97
C GLY A 144 12.43 -6.92 4.03
N LYS A 145 12.61 -7.13 2.73
CA LYS A 145 11.57 -7.02 1.70
C LYS A 145 10.33 -7.86 2.04
N SER A 146 10.48 -9.17 2.20
CA SER A 146 9.37 -10.11 2.44
C SER A 146 8.68 -9.87 3.79
N THR A 147 9.46 -9.58 4.85
CA THR A 147 8.90 -9.19 6.15
C THR A 147 8.06 -7.91 6.04
N THR A 148 8.55 -6.92 5.26
CA THR A 148 7.80 -5.69 5.01
C THR A 148 6.55 -5.96 4.16
N ALA A 149 6.64 -6.84 3.15
CA ALA A 149 5.50 -7.22 2.31
C ALA A 149 4.37 -7.88 3.13
N VAL A 150 4.71 -8.83 4.01
CA VAL A 150 3.73 -9.48 4.90
C VAL A 150 3.08 -8.49 5.87
N ASN A 151 3.88 -7.67 6.56
CA ASN A 151 3.33 -6.70 7.50
C ASN A 151 2.56 -5.56 6.80
N LEU A 152 2.92 -5.20 5.56
CA LEU A 152 2.13 -4.29 4.73
C LEU A 152 0.77 -4.89 4.40
N ALA A 153 0.72 -6.18 4.03
CA ALA A 153 -0.53 -6.88 3.74
C ALA A 153 -1.44 -6.91 4.98
N TYR A 154 -0.91 -7.28 6.15
CA TYR A 154 -1.67 -7.19 7.40
C TYR A 154 -2.07 -5.75 7.76
N GLY A 155 -1.22 -4.77 7.45
CA GLY A 155 -1.55 -3.36 7.62
C GLY A 155 -2.76 -2.94 6.80
N LEU A 156 -2.86 -3.38 5.54
CA LEU A 156 -4.02 -3.13 4.66
C LEU A 156 -5.29 -3.83 5.17
N ILE A 157 -5.17 -5.08 5.68
CA ILE A 157 -6.29 -5.78 6.33
C ILE A 157 -6.78 -5.00 7.55
N ALA A 158 -5.85 -4.54 8.40
CA ALA A 158 -6.19 -3.75 9.58
C ALA A 158 -6.76 -2.36 9.27
N GLU A 159 -6.59 -1.88 8.04
CA GLU A 159 -7.22 -0.65 7.54
C GLU A 159 -8.54 -0.91 6.80
N GLY A 160 -9.03 -2.16 6.74
CA GLY A 160 -10.38 -2.51 6.29
C GLY A 160 -10.49 -3.14 4.91
N CYS A 161 -9.43 -3.74 4.35
CA CYS A 161 -9.44 -4.35 3.02
C CYS A 161 -9.24 -5.87 3.03
N ASN A 162 -9.70 -6.51 1.96
CA ASN A 162 -9.39 -7.90 1.64
C ASN A 162 -8.06 -7.97 0.89
N VAL A 163 -7.10 -8.72 1.40
CA VAL A 163 -5.74 -8.74 0.88
C VAL A 163 -5.24 -10.16 0.67
N GLY A 164 -4.49 -10.33 -0.42
CA GLY A 164 -3.72 -11.54 -0.68
C GLY A 164 -2.22 -11.23 -0.79
N ILE A 165 -1.39 -12.26 -0.65
CA ILE A 165 0.05 -12.19 -0.89
C ILE A 165 0.49 -13.33 -1.80
N LEU A 166 1.32 -13.01 -2.78
CA LEU A 166 1.94 -13.98 -3.69
C LEU A 166 3.46 -13.86 -3.59
N ASP A 167 4.09 -14.96 -3.17
CA ASP A 167 5.54 -15.08 -3.14
C ASP A 167 6.08 -15.38 -4.53
N ALA A 168 6.79 -14.43 -5.11
CA ALA A 168 7.46 -14.55 -6.41
C ALA A 168 8.96 -14.82 -6.28
N ASP A 169 9.51 -14.91 -5.06
CA ASP A 169 10.91 -15.26 -4.82
C ASP A 169 11.13 -16.77 -4.85
N ILE A 170 11.17 -17.30 -6.06
CA ILE A 170 11.26 -18.75 -6.30
C ILE A 170 12.58 -19.35 -5.77
N TYR A 171 13.63 -18.54 -5.65
CA TYR A 171 14.93 -19.00 -5.18
C TYR A 171 15.04 -19.12 -3.66
N GLY A 172 14.24 -18.35 -2.94
CA GLY A 172 14.26 -18.33 -1.49
C GLY A 172 12.89 -17.97 -0.92
N PRO A 173 11.86 -18.83 -1.17
CA PRO A 173 10.51 -18.52 -0.74
C PRO A 173 10.46 -18.40 0.77
N SER A 174 10.05 -17.26 1.28
CA SER A 174 10.04 -16.94 2.71
C SER A 174 8.64 -16.78 3.28
N ILE A 175 7.64 -16.53 2.45
CA ILE A 175 6.26 -16.30 2.87
C ILE A 175 5.68 -17.46 3.68
N PRO A 176 5.91 -18.76 3.32
CA PRO A 176 5.42 -19.87 4.15
C PRO A 176 5.89 -19.82 5.61
N THR A 177 7.15 -19.45 5.82
CA THR A 177 7.72 -19.34 7.18
C THR A 177 7.17 -18.11 7.90
N LEU A 178 7.11 -16.95 7.21
CA LEU A 178 6.63 -15.68 7.78
C LEU A 178 5.15 -15.73 8.19
N LEU A 179 4.36 -16.62 7.60
CA LEU A 179 2.94 -16.81 7.91
C LEU A 179 2.65 -18.00 8.84
N GLY A 180 3.69 -18.75 9.25
CA GLY A 180 3.52 -19.95 10.05
C GLY A 180 2.86 -21.13 9.31
N LEU A 181 2.89 -21.09 7.97
CA LEU A 181 2.26 -22.09 7.09
C LEU A 181 3.28 -23.05 6.47
N LYS A 182 4.48 -23.13 7.04
CA LYS A 182 5.53 -24.03 6.54
C LYS A 182 5.09 -25.48 6.59
N GLY A 183 5.18 -26.19 5.46
CA GLY A 183 4.77 -27.59 5.31
C GLY A 183 3.29 -27.80 4.97
N GLU A 184 2.48 -26.75 5.01
CA GLU A 184 1.12 -26.78 4.49
C GLU A 184 1.11 -26.84 2.97
N LYS A 185 0.09 -27.47 2.38
CA LYS A 185 -0.05 -27.60 0.92
C LYS A 185 -1.43 -27.11 0.46
N PRO A 186 -1.50 -26.33 -0.62
CA PRO A 186 -2.78 -25.89 -1.17
C PRO A 186 -3.59 -27.08 -1.67
N THR A 187 -4.90 -27.01 -1.47
CA THR A 187 -5.87 -27.99 -1.99
C THR A 187 -6.47 -27.53 -3.31
N SER A 188 -7.16 -28.43 -4.00
CA SER A 188 -7.92 -28.10 -5.22
C SER A 188 -9.24 -28.82 -5.18
N HIS A 189 -10.35 -28.13 -5.48
CA HIS A 189 -11.66 -28.74 -5.56
C HIS A 189 -11.96 -29.36 -6.93
N ASP A 190 -11.43 -28.75 -7.99
CA ASP A 190 -11.71 -29.13 -9.38
C ASP A 190 -10.50 -29.75 -10.11
N GLY A 191 -9.35 -29.83 -9.43
CA GLY A 191 -8.08 -30.27 -9.99
C GLY A 191 -7.45 -29.30 -10.97
N LYS A 192 -8.00 -28.07 -11.09
CA LYS A 192 -7.52 -27.02 -12.00
C LYS A 192 -7.02 -25.80 -11.26
N LEU A 193 -7.79 -25.31 -10.28
CA LEU A 193 -7.43 -24.16 -9.48
C LEU A 193 -7.00 -24.60 -8.10
N MET A 194 -5.99 -23.93 -7.57
CA MET A 194 -5.47 -24.13 -6.21
C MET A 194 -6.15 -23.16 -5.26
N ASN A 195 -6.63 -23.67 -4.12
CA ASN A 195 -7.12 -22.82 -3.05
C ASN A 195 -5.93 -22.17 -2.36
N PRO A 196 -5.88 -20.83 -2.20
CA PRO A 196 -4.84 -20.20 -1.42
C PRO A 196 -4.90 -20.66 0.04
N LEU A 197 -3.76 -20.68 0.72
CA LEU A 197 -3.72 -20.88 2.16
C LEU A 197 -4.09 -19.56 2.85
N GLU A 198 -4.57 -19.66 4.09
CA GLU A 198 -5.01 -18.49 4.85
C GLU A 198 -4.27 -18.39 6.19
N SER A 199 -3.84 -17.19 6.55
CA SER A 199 -3.27 -16.85 7.85
C SER A 199 -3.84 -15.51 8.32
N ASP A 200 -4.56 -15.50 9.43
CA ASP A 200 -5.16 -14.30 10.05
C ASP A 200 -5.91 -13.40 9.02
N GLY A 201 -6.69 -14.00 8.10
CA GLY A 201 -7.44 -13.28 7.06
C GLY A 201 -6.62 -12.86 5.83
N LEU A 202 -5.34 -13.22 5.75
CA LEU A 202 -4.48 -13.01 4.60
C LEU A 202 -4.46 -14.27 3.72
N SER A 203 -4.94 -14.17 2.48
CA SER A 203 -4.86 -15.26 1.50
C SER A 203 -3.45 -15.31 0.90
N ALA A 204 -2.80 -16.47 0.96
CA ALA A 204 -1.39 -16.61 0.58
C ALA A 204 -1.16 -17.73 -0.44
N MET A 205 -0.29 -17.45 -1.42
CA MET A 205 0.25 -18.44 -2.33
C MET A 205 1.75 -18.27 -2.49
N SER A 206 2.47 -19.38 -2.51
CA SER A 206 3.94 -19.41 -2.68
C SER A 206 4.35 -20.69 -3.38
N ILE A 207 5.43 -20.61 -4.16
CA ILE A 207 6.10 -21.80 -4.69
C ILE A 207 6.58 -22.71 -3.55
N GLY A 208 6.90 -22.15 -2.39
CA GLY A 208 7.33 -22.88 -1.20
C GLY A 208 6.26 -23.81 -0.61
N PHE A 209 4.99 -23.66 -1.00
CA PHE A 209 3.92 -24.62 -0.64
C PHE A 209 3.89 -25.84 -1.58
N LEU A 210 4.49 -25.73 -2.78
CA LEU A 210 4.44 -26.77 -3.80
C LEU A 210 5.72 -27.60 -3.89
N VAL A 211 6.84 -27.05 -3.43
CA VAL A 211 8.17 -27.66 -3.51
C VAL A 211 8.63 -28.04 -2.11
N ASP A 212 9.09 -29.28 -1.93
CA ASP A 212 9.65 -29.71 -0.66
C ASP A 212 11.09 -29.17 -0.51
N ASP A 213 11.42 -28.63 0.64
CA ASP A 213 12.74 -28.04 0.99
C ASP A 213 13.92 -29.00 0.70
N ALA A 214 13.68 -30.31 0.72
CA ALA A 214 14.69 -31.35 0.49
C ALA A 214 15.11 -31.50 -0.99
N ASN A 215 14.31 -30.98 -1.93
CA ASN A 215 14.55 -31.11 -3.36
C ASN A 215 15.05 -29.78 -3.90
N ALA A 216 16.37 -29.60 -3.96
CA ALA A 216 17.00 -28.44 -4.61
C ALA A 216 16.72 -28.45 -6.12
N THR A 217 15.54 -27.96 -6.50
CA THR A 217 15.19 -27.78 -7.92
C THR A 217 15.99 -26.61 -8.47
N VAL A 218 16.84 -26.86 -9.48
CA VAL A 218 17.57 -25.79 -10.16
C VAL A 218 16.60 -25.03 -11.07
N TRP A 219 16.07 -23.93 -10.57
CA TRP A 219 15.21 -23.04 -11.33
C TRP A 219 16.02 -22.23 -12.34
N ARG A 220 15.61 -22.26 -13.62
CA ARG A 220 16.12 -21.34 -14.66
C ARG A 220 15.10 -20.24 -14.90
N GLY A 221 15.54 -19.05 -15.31
CA GLY A 221 14.66 -17.88 -15.50
C GLY A 221 13.31 -18.16 -16.18
N PRO A 222 13.29 -18.82 -17.37
CA PRO A 222 12.01 -19.14 -18.04
C PRO A 222 11.11 -20.10 -17.28
N MET A 223 11.68 -21.01 -16.46
CA MET A 223 10.89 -21.91 -15.60
C MET A 223 10.28 -21.14 -14.42
N ALA A 224 11.07 -20.26 -13.81
CA ALA A 224 10.63 -19.40 -12.72
C ALA A 224 9.45 -18.51 -13.14
N SER A 225 9.57 -17.84 -14.29
CA SER A 225 8.49 -16.98 -14.82
C SER A 225 7.22 -17.79 -15.15
N ARG A 226 7.36 -19.01 -15.64
CA ARG A 226 6.21 -19.88 -15.94
C ARG A 226 5.54 -20.36 -14.66
N ALA A 227 6.30 -20.80 -13.65
CA ALA A 227 5.76 -21.22 -12.35
C ALA A 227 5.05 -20.05 -11.68
N PHE A 228 5.62 -18.85 -11.71
CA PHE A 228 4.97 -17.67 -11.19
C PHE A 228 3.63 -17.37 -11.90
N SER A 229 3.61 -17.40 -13.25
CA SER A 229 2.37 -17.21 -14.01
C SER A 229 1.31 -18.25 -13.64
N GLN A 230 1.71 -19.47 -13.37
CA GLN A 230 0.84 -20.54 -12.91
C GLN A 230 0.27 -20.21 -11.53
N LEU A 231 1.09 -19.86 -10.55
CA LEU A 231 0.64 -19.47 -9.21
C LEU A 231 -0.34 -18.29 -9.24
N LEU A 232 -0.09 -17.32 -10.10
CA LEU A 232 -0.95 -16.14 -10.21
C LEU A 232 -2.31 -16.46 -10.85
N ASN A 233 -2.34 -17.26 -11.93
CA ASN A 233 -3.53 -17.48 -12.75
C ASN A 233 -4.31 -18.75 -12.38
N GLU A 234 -3.66 -19.76 -11.76
CA GLU A 234 -4.27 -21.04 -11.38
C GLU A 234 -4.59 -21.09 -9.86
N THR A 235 -4.53 -19.96 -9.16
CA THR A 235 -5.05 -19.82 -7.80
C THR A 235 -6.47 -19.27 -7.85
N ASP A 236 -7.37 -19.89 -7.10
CA ASP A 236 -8.75 -19.43 -6.90
C ASP A 236 -8.79 -18.32 -5.84
N TRP A 237 -8.33 -17.14 -6.26
CA TRP A 237 -8.28 -15.99 -5.36
C TRP A 237 -9.69 -15.56 -4.94
N PRO A 238 -9.94 -15.31 -3.65
CA PRO A 238 -11.19 -14.68 -3.21
C PRO A 238 -11.28 -13.25 -3.75
N GLU A 239 -12.37 -12.56 -3.48
CA GLU A 239 -12.50 -11.14 -3.84
C GLU A 239 -11.52 -10.28 -3.03
N LEU A 240 -10.39 -9.92 -3.66
CA LEU A 240 -9.30 -9.15 -3.07
C LEU A 240 -9.31 -7.71 -3.58
N ASP A 241 -9.15 -6.76 -2.67
CA ASP A 241 -8.89 -5.36 -2.99
C ASP A 241 -7.45 -5.17 -3.46
N TYR A 242 -6.52 -5.87 -2.80
CA TYR A 242 -5.09 -5.83 -3.11
C TYR A 242 -4.45 -7.21 -3.08
N LEU A 243 -3.64 -7.51 -4.09
CA LEU A 243 -2.68 -8.61 -4.07
C LEU A 243 -1.27 -8.02 -3.95
N ILE A 244 -0.58 -8.33 -2.87
CA ILE A 244 0.83 -7.97 -2.67
C ILE A 244 1.69 -9.06 -3.32
N VAL A 245 2.57 -8.67 -4.24
CA VAL A 245 3.52 -9.59 -4.88
C VAL A 245 4.90 -9.33 -4.32
N ASP A 246 5.43 -10.30 -3.56
CA ASP A 246 6.78 -10.27 -3.04
C ASP A 246 7.77 -10.70 -4.12
N MET A 247 8.42 -9.73 -4.77
CA MET A 247 9.30 -9.93 -5.92
C MET A 247 10.66 -10.53 -5.50
N PRO A 248 11.36 -11.28 -6.36
CA PRO A 248 12.74 -11.66 -6.08
C PRO A 248 13.63 -10.42 -5.91
N PRO A 249 14.69 -10.49 -5.08
CA PRO A 249 15.60 -9.35 -4.90
C PRO A 249 16.47 -9.09 -6.14
N GLY A 250 16.93 -7.86 -6.29
CA GLY A 250 17.86 -7.47 -7.37
C GLY A 250 17.17 -6.66 -8.48
N THR A 251 17.86 -6.53 -9.62
CA THR A 251 17.40 -5.78 -10.81
C THR A 251 17.69 -6.56 -12.09
N GLY A 252 17.68 -7.88 -12.01
CA GLY A 252 18.02 -8.77 -13.12
C GLY A 252 16.83 -9.11 -14.02
N ASP A 253 17.11 -9.89 -15.07
CA ASP A 253 16.17 -10.27 -16.12
C ASP A 253 14.88 -10.91 -15.60
N ILE A 254 14.95 -11.67 -14.50
CA ILE A 254 13.78 -12.33 -13.92
C ILE A 254 12.81 -11.29 -13.37
N GLN A 255 13.33 -10.32 -12.62
CA GLN A 255 12.52 -9.25 -12.03
C GLN A 255 11.89 -8.39 -13.13
N LEU A 256 12.66 -8.06 -14.17
CA LEU A 256 12.16 -7.34 -15.34
C LEU A 256 11.05 -8.12 -16.05
N THR A 257 11.26 -9.42 -16.27
CA THR A 257 10.28 -10.30 -16.92
C THR A 257 8.98 -10.38 -16.10
N LEU A 258 9.09 -10.54 -14.76
CA LEU A 258 7.93 -10.58 -13.88
C LEU A 258 7.19 -9.23 -13.89
N ALA A 259 7.90 -8.11 -13.83
CA ALA A 259 7.30 -6.78 -13.89
C ALA A 259 6.55 -6.51 -15.21
N GLN A 260 6.96 -7.14 -16.31
CA GLN A 260 6.29 -7.03 -17.61
C GLN A 260 5.09 -7.99 -17.75
N GLN A 261 5.17 -9.19 -17.18
CA GLN A 261 4.13 -10.23 -17.33
C GLN A 261 2.97 -10.01 -16.35
N VAL A 262 3.23 -9.46 -15.18
CA VAL A 262 2.21 -9.20 -14.17
C VAL A 262 1.53 -7.86 -14.43
N PRO A 263 0.21 -7.77 -14.39
CA PRO A 263 -0.49 -6.50 -14.53
C PRO A 263 -0.41 -5.67 -13.24
N VAL A 264 0.82 -5.37 -12.78
CA VAL A 264 1.08 -4.60 -11.56
C VAL A 264 0.55 -3.17 -11.73
N ALA A 265 -0.23 -2.70 -10.76
CA ALA A 265 -0.77 -1.35 -10.74
C ALA A 265 0.26 -0.33 -10.23
N GLY A 266 1.18 -0.76 -9.35
CA GLY A 266 2.27 0.06 -8.86
C GLY A 266 3.29 -0.76 -8.08
N ALA A 267 4.53 -0.25 -7.96
CA ALA A 267 5.62 -0.91 -7.26
C ALA A 267 6.05 -0.13 -6.02
N LEU A 268 6.47 -0.85 -4.99
CA LEU A 268 7.13 -0.33 -3.79
C LEU A 268 8.58 -0.76 -3.78
N VAL A 269 9.48 0.13 -3.38
CA VAL A 269 10.92 -0.17 -3.28
C VAL A 269 11.33 -0.14 -1.82
N ILE A 270 11.79 -1.30 -1.31
CA ILE A 270 12.30 -1.44 0.04
C ILE A 270 13.82 -1.27 0.01
N THR A 271 14.34 -0.43 0.88
CA THR A 271 15.79 -0.20 1.04
C THR A 271 16.16 -0.06 2.52
N THR A 272 17.45 0.06 2.80
CA THR A 272 18.00 0.43 4.10
C THR A 272 18.86 1.69 3.95
N PRO A 273 19.22 2.41 5.02
CA PRO A 273 20.01 3.65 4.92
C PRO A 273 21.43 3.48 4.36
N GLN A 274 21.93 2.25 4.23
CA GLN A 274 23.29 1.94 3.76
C GLN A 274 23.48 2.34 2.29
N ASP A 275 24.55 3.04 1.96
CA ASP A 275 24.83 3.59 0.62
C ASP A 275 24.78 2.51 -0.50
N ILE A 276 25.25 1.29 -0.22
CA ILE A 276 25.19 0.18 -1.19
C ILE A 276 23.72 -0.18 -1.51
N ALA A 277 22.86 -0.25 -0.49
CA ALA A 277 21.44 -0.54 -0.68
C ALA A 277 20.72 0.59 -1.43
N LEU A 278 21.10 1.83 -1.18
CA LEU A 278 20.54 3.00 -1.86
C LEU A 278 20.87 3.02 -3.35
N VAL A 279 22.12 2.70 -3.72
CA VAL A 279 22.52 2.57 -5.15
C VAL A 279 21.67 1.52 -5.86
N ASP A 280 21.44 0.38 -5.23
CA ASP A 280 20.64 -0.68 -5.81
C ASP A 280 19.13 -0.34 -5.84
N ALA A 281 18.63 0.41 -4.87
CA ALA A 281 17.27 0.93 -4.89
C ALA A 281 17.04 1.88 -6.08
N VAL A 282 17.99 2.79 -6.38
CA VAL A 282 17.92 3.67 -7.56
C VAL A 282 17.87 2.84 -8.85
N LYS A 283 18.68 1.79 -8.96
CA LYS A 283 18.64 0.88 -10.14
C LYS A 283 17.27 0.20 -10.26
N GLY A 284 16.68 -0.25 -9.13
CA GLY A 284 15.35 -0.86 -9.10
C GLY A 284 14.26 0.11 -9.58
N ILE A 285 14.30 1.35 -9.14
CA ILE A 285 13.38 2.41 -9.60
C ILE A 285 13.54 2.62 -11.11
N SER A 286 14.77 2.79 -11.60
CA SER A 286 15.04 2.99 -13.03
C SER A 286 14.59 1.80 -13.88
N MET A 287 14.66 0.57 -13.35
CA MET A 287 14.13 -0.63 -14.01
C MET A 287 12.60 -0.53 -14.16
N PHE A 288 11.87 -0.14 -13.13
CA PHE A 288 10.42 0.03 -13.20
C PHE A 288 10.02 1.16 -14.15
N GLU A 289 10.76 2.26 -14.19
CA GLU A 289 10.55 3.34 -15.17
C GLU A 289 10.69 2.85 -16.61
N GLN A 290 11.71 2.01 -16.91
CA GLN A 290 11.90 1.43 -18.25
C GLN A 290 10.72 0.58 -18.74
N VAL A 291 10.02 -0.09 -17.82
CA VAL A 291 8.81 -0.89 -18.15
C VAL A 291 7.51 -0.11 -17.93
N GLN A 292 7.60 1.20 -17.71
CA GLN A 292 6.46 2.10 -17.49
C GLN A 292 5.57 1.66 -16.31
N LEU A 293 6.17 1.06 -15.29
CA LEU A 293 5.50 0.70 -14.06
C LEU A 293 5.72 1.80 -13.02
N PRO A 294 4.64 2.45 -12.54
CA PRO A 294 4.78 3.53 -11.57
C PRO A 294 5.32 3.02 -10.23
N VAL A 295 6.27 3.74 -9.66
CA VAL A 295 6.77 3.50 -8.31
C VAL A 295 5.94 4.35 -7.34
N LEU A 296 5.18 3.68 -6.46
CA LEU A 296 4.29 4.32 -5.49
C LEU A 296 5.07 5.04 -4.40
N GLY A 297 6.23 4.50 -4.07
CA GLY A 297 7.09 5.07 -3.04
C GLY A 297 8.21 4.15 -2.59
N ILE A 298 8.99 4.70 -1.68
CA ILE A 298 10.12 4.03 -1.03
C ILE A 298 9.77 3.80 0.44
N ILE A 299 10.13 2.63 0.97
CA ILE A 299 10.09 2.35 2.40
C ILE A 299 11.53 2.11 2.86
N GLU A 300 12.03 2.95 3.77
CA GLU A 300 13.33 2.78 4.38
C GLU A 300 13.20 1.89 5.61
N ASN A 301 13.65 0.65 5.50
CA ASN A 301 13.67 -0.30 6.60
C ASN A 301 14.98 -0.21 7.39
N MET A 302 14.95 -0.61 8.67
CA MET A 302 16.09 -0.54 9.57
C MET A 302 16.68 0.89 9.70
N SER A 303 15.80 1.90 9.63
CA SER A 303 16.21 3.33 9.67
C SER A 303 16.81 3.72 10.99
N TYR A 304 16.29 3.19 12.07
CA TYR A 304 16.76 3.44 13.43
C TYR A 304 16.50 2.24 14.32
N HIS A 305 17.24 2.17 15.42
CA HIS A 305 17.00 1.27 16.55
C HIS A 305 16.62 2.10 17.77
N GLN A 306 15.51 1.73 18.42
CA GLN A 306 15.09 2.34 19.67
C GLN A 306 15.57 1.49 20.85
N CYS A 307 16.34 2.09 21.76
CA CYS A 307 16.80 1.41 22.94
C CYS A 307 15.65 1.12 23.90
N GLU A 308 15.44 -0.15 24.23
CA GLU A 308 14.36 -0.59 25.12
C GLU A 308 14.44 -0.01 26.53
N SER A 309 15.67 0.33 27.00
CA SER A 309 15.89 0.84 28.35
C SER A 309 15.66 2.34 28.50
N CYS A 310 16.00 3.15 27.49
CA CYS A 310 15.97 4.61 27.60
C CYS A 310 15.23 5.32 26.47
N GLY A 311 14.70 4.57 25.48
CA GLY A 311 13.97 5.13 24.34
C GLY A 311 14.85 5.88 23.32
N HIS A 312 16.18 5.96 23.53
CA HIS A 312 17.08 6.65 22.60
C HIS A 312 17.07 6.01 21.22
N HIS A 313 16.95 6.84 20.18
CA HIS A 313 17.02 6.40 18.78
C HIS A 313 18.45 6.45 18.27
N SER A 314 18.96 5.33 17.77
CA SER A 314 20.29 5.18 17.19
C SER A 314 20.18 4.78 15.71
N SER A 315 20.76 5.58 14.81
CA SER A 315 20.79 5.29 13.37
C SER A 315 21.98 4.42 13.02
N LEU A 316 21.88 3.11 13.27
CA LEU A 316 22.99 2.17 13.14
C LEU A 316 23.54 2.05 11.70
N PHE A 317 22.72 2.29 10.69
CA PHE A 317 23.06 2.16 9.28
C PHE A 317 23.15 3.52 8.54
N GLY A 318 23.16 4.63 9.27
CA GLY A 318 23.18 5.99 8.71
C GLY A 318 21.82 6.67 8.75
N THR A 319 21.76 7.90 8.25
CA THR A 319 20.57 8.76 8.29
C THR A 319 20.23 9.35 6.92
N GLY A 320 18.93 9.56 6.66
CA GLY A 320 18.45 10.30 5.47
C GLY A 320 18.73 9.60 4.14
N GLY A 321 19.01 8.30 4.14
CA GLY A 321 19.27 7.53 2.94
C GLY A 321 18.07 7.46 2.02
N GLY A 322 16.92 7.05 2.56
CA GLY A 322 15.66 6.96 1.84
C GLY A 322 15.20 8.29 1.29
N GLU A 323 15.36 9.39 2.04
CA GLU A 323 15.04 10.74 1.57
C GLU A 323 15.90 11.16 0.37
N ARG A 324 17.21 10.83 0.39
CA ARG A 324 18.10 11.12 -0.75
C ARG A 324 17.64 10.40 -2.02
N VAL A 325 17.27 9.12 -1.90
CA VAL A 325 16.75 8.34 -3.04
C VAL A 325 15.40 8.88 -3.48
N ALA A 326 14.49 9.16 -2.55
CA ALA A 326 13.16 9.72 -2.80
C ALA A 326 13.25 11.04 -3.61
N ASN A 327 14.12 11.95 -3.17
CA ASN A 327 14.35 13.23 -3.85
C ASN A 327 14.99 13.04 -5.24
N THR A 328 15.94 12.12 -5.37
CA THR A 328 16.62 11.86 -6.66
C THR A 328 15.66 11.22 -7.66
N ALA A 329 14.86 10.28 -7.23
CA ALA A 329 13.90 9.57 -8.07
C ALA A 329 12.54 10.28 -8.19
N LYS A 330 12.35 11.42 -7.52
CA LYS A 330 11.06 12.16 -7.45
C LYS A 330 9.89 11.25 -7.02
N THR A 331 10.17 10.35 -6.10
CA THR A 331 9.24 9.34 -5.60
C THR A 331 9.09 9.54 -4.09
N PRO A 332 7.88 9.46 -3.50
CA PRO A 332 7.71 9.73 -2.07
C PRO A 332 8.40 8.70 -1.17
N LEU A 333 8.95 9.14 -0.05
CA LEU A 333 9.30 8.28 1.07
C LEU A 333 8.02 8.03 1.88
N LEU A 334 7.50 6.79 1.83
CA LEU A 334 6.21 6.44 2.45
C LEU A 334 6.33 6.19 3.95
N GLY A 335 7.52 5.81 4.41
CA GLY A 335 7.80 5.59 5.81
C GLY A 335 9.19 5.07 6.10
N GLN A 336 9.54 5.16 7.37
CA GLN A 336 10.78 4.66 7.94
C GLN A 336 10.44 3.64 9.03
N LEU A 337 10.97 2.43 8.91
CA LEU A 337 10.72 1.33 9.83
C LEU A 337 11.94 1.11 10.73
N PRO A 338 11.73 0.81 12.02
CA PRO A 338 12.82 0.55 12.93
C PRO A 338 13.47 -0.82 12.70
N LEU A 339 14.71 -0.95 13.14
CA LEU A 339 15.33 -2.24 13.42
C LEU A 339 14.88 -2.66 14.83
N ASP A 340 13.91 -3.56 14.91
CA ASP A 340 13.27 -3.97 16.15
C ASP A 340 13.26 -5.49 16.26
N ILE A 341 13.64 -6.01 17.44
CA ILE A 341 13.72 -7.45 17.68
C ILE A 341 12.35 -8.13 17.59
N ARG A 342 11.28 -7.43 17.96
CA ARG A 342 9.90 -7.95 17.92
C ARG A 342 9.47 -8.30 16.50
N ILE A 343 9.90 -7.52 15.49
CA ILE A 343 9.63 -7.80 14.08
C ILE A 343 10.25 -9.13 13.67
N ARG A 344 11.50 -9.38 14.08
CA ARG A 344 12.17 -10.65 13.81
C ARG A 344 11.52 -11.82 14.55
N GLU A 345 11.26 -11.66 15.85
CA GLU A 345 10.68 -12.73 16.65
C GLU A 345 9.29 -13.15 16.18
N ASP A 346 8.47 -12.21 15.78
CA ASP A 346 7.14 -12.53 15.23
C ASP A 346 7.26 -13.18 13.84
N ALA A 347 8.18 -12.71 12.99
CA ALA A 347 8.49 -13.35 11.71
C ALA A 347 8.97 -14.80 11.89
N ASP A 348 9.84 -15.06 12.86
CA ASP A 348 10.33 -16.42 13.17
C ASP A 348 9.22 -17.34 13.74
N ARG A 349 8.22 -16.77 14.41
CA ARG A 349 7.04 -17.50 14.93
C ARG A 349 5.95 -17.67 13.87
N GLY A 350 6.08 -17.07 12.70
CA GLY A 350 5.06 -17.09 11.66
C GLY A 350 3.78 -16.35 12.06
N CYS A 351 3.91 -15.21 12.71
CA CYS A 351 2.77 -14.39 13.14
C CYS A 351 3.09 -12.89 12.95
N SER A 352 2.06 -12.05 12.98
CA SER A 352 2.22 -10.60 12.92
C SER A 352 1.72 -9.93 14.20
N PHE A 353 2.46 -8.94 14.68
CA PHE A 353 2.05 -8.07 15.78
C PHE A 353 0.84 -7.20 15.41
N ILE A 354 0.53 -7.06 14.12
CA ILE A 354 -0.61 -6.27 13.63
C ILE A 354 -1.93 -7.01 13.91
N THR A 355 -1.98 -8.34 13.69
CA THR A 355 -3.20 -9.14 13.81
C THR A 355 -3.56 -9.44 15.26
N LYS A 356 -2.58 -9.48 16.16
CA LYS A 356 -2.80 -9.83 17.58
C LYS A 356 -3.38 -8.71 18.43
N GLY A 357 -3.83 -7.62 17.82
CA GLY A 357 -4.45 -6.51 18.56
C GLY A 357 -3.47 -5.76 19.46
N SER A 358 -2.16 -5.98 19.30
CA SER A 358 -1.16 -5.16 19.96
C SER A 358 -1.20 -3.77 19.35
N ALA A 359 -1.89 -2.85 20.02
CA ALA A 359 -1.97 -1.42 19.69
C ALA A 359 -0.60 -0.74 19.92
N GLY A 360 0.48 -1.39 19.50
CA GLY A 360 1.82 -0.90 19.67
C GLY A 360 2.22 0.07 18.54
N GLU A 361 3.22 0.89 18.82
CA GLU A 361 3.81 1.83 17.89
C GLU A 361 4.20 1.20 16.54
N LEU A 362 4.74 -0.03 16.55
CA LEU A 362 5.08 -0.77 15.34
C LEU A 362 3.86 -1.06 14.45
N ALA A 363 2.76 -1.53 15.03
CA ALA A 363 1.53 -1.78 14.28
C ALA A 363 0.99 -0.48 13.67
N HIS A 364 1.02 0.62 14.43
CA HIS A 364 0.61 1.93 13.92
C HIS A 364 1.48 2.39 12.75
N LEU A 365 2.81 2.21 12.79
CA LEU A 365 3.71 2.56 11.70
C LEU A 365 3.39 1.80 10.41
N TYR A 366 3.23 0.47 10.48
CA TYR A 366 2.89 -0.33 9.30
C TYR A 366 1.50 -0.02 8.75
N ARG A 367 0.51 0.19 9.62
CA ARG A 367 -0.84 0.61 9.22
C ARG A 367 -0.81 1.97 8.52
N LYS A 368 -0.06 2.93 9.05
CA LYS A 368 0.14 4.24 8.43
C LYS A 368 0.77 4.12 7.04
N ILE A 369 1.81 3.30 6.88
CA ILE A 369 2.43 3.04 5.58
C ILE A 369 1.42 2.39 4.62
N ALA A 370 0.63 1.43 5.09
CA ALA A 370 -0.40 0.77 4.30
C ALA A 370 -1.45 1.76 3.76
N ARG A 371 -1.93 2.68 4.59
CA ARG A 371 -2.82 3.79 4.17
C ARG A 371 -2.18 4.64 3.09
N HIS A 372 -0.92 5.05 3.30
CA HIS A 372 -0.20 5.87 2.33
C HIS A 372 -0.03 5.15 0.99
N VAL A 373 0.27 3.85 1.00
CA VAL A 373 0.38 3.02 -0.21
C VAL A 373 -0.94 2.98 -0.96
N ALA A 374 -2.04 2.71 -0.27
CA ALA A 374 -3.37 2.64 -0.87
C ALA A 374 -3.81 4.00 -1.44
N ALA A 375 -3.58 5.09 -0.72
CA ALA A 375 -3.86 6.44 -1.18
C ALA A 375 -3.00 6.82 -2.39
N GLN A 376 -1.68 6.55 -2.37
CA GLN A 376 -0.79 6.82 -3.49
C GLN A 376 -1.20 6.04 -4.74
N LEU A 377 -1.61 4.79 -4.59
CA LEU A 377 -2.12 4.01 -5.70
C LEU A 377 -3.39 4.62 -6.31
N TYR A 378 -4.33 5.05 -5.47
CA TYR A 378 -5.55 5.71 -5.91
C TYR A 378 -5.27 7.01 -6.68
N TYR A 379 -4.41 7.88 -6.14
CA TYR A 379 -4.06 9.16 -6.79
C TYR A 379 -3.28 9.00 -8.10
N GLN A 380 -2.73 7.83 -8.38
CA GLN A 380 -2.15 7.52 -9.69
C GLN A 380 -3.18 7.50 -10.83
N LEU A 381 -4.47 7.34 -10.54
CA LEU A 381 -5.54 7.41 -11.55
C LEU A 381 -5.57 8.79 -12.23
N ASP A 382 -5.41 9.86 -11.46
CA ASP A 382 -5.46 11.24 -11.98
C ASP A 382 -4.23 11.62 -12.80
N MET A 383 -3.13 10.89 -12.65
CA MET A 383 -1.87 11.10 -13.36
C MET A 383 -1.83 10.42 -14.73
N ARG A 384 -2.79 9.54 -15.04
CA ARG A 384 -2.87 8.81 -16.31
C ARG A 384 -3.61 9.65 -17.36
N SER A 385 -3.11 9.62 -18.60
CA SER A 385 -3.74 10.32 -19.73
C SER A 385 -5.23 9.97 -19.88
N PRO A 386 -6.08 10.92 -20.31
CA PRO A 386 -7.53 10.78 -20.46
C PRO A 386 -7.97 9.57 -21.29
N THR A 387 -7.12 9.06 -22.18
CA THR A 387 -7.36 7.88 -23.02
C THR A 387 -7.61 6.59 -22.22
N THR A 388 -7.20 6.54 -20.95
CA THR A 388 -7.44 5.36 -20.09
C THR A 388 -8.73 5.53 -19.27
N ALA A 389 -9.15 6.76 -18.99
CA ALA A 389 -10.38 7.07 -18.26
C ALA A 389 -11.65 6.81 -19.11
N GLU A 390 -11.57 6.94 -20.44
CA GLU A 390 -12.69 6.64 -21.34
C GLU A 390 -13.03 5.14 -21.45
N LEU A 391 -12.15 4.24 -20.99
CA LEU A 391 -12.40 2.80 -20.98
C LEU A 391 -13.14 2.32 -19.71
N ILE A 392 -13.39 3.19 -18.74
CA ILE A 392 -14.24 2.92 -17.58
C ILE A 392 -15.66 3.46 -17.86
N MET A 393 -16.25 3.04 -18.95
CA MET A 393 -17.70 3.22 -19.14
C MET A 393 -18.43 2.22 -18.24
N PRO A 394 -19.31 2.66 -17.33
CA PRO A 394 -20.22 1.72 -16.67
C PRO A 394 -21.06 1.05 -17.77
N GLU A 395 -21.20 -0.27 -17.70
CA GLU A 395 -22.16 -0.99 -18.54
C GLU A 395 -23.51 -0.32 -18.43
N LEU A 396 -23.91 0.37 -19.48
CA LEU A 396 -25.28 0.83 -19.65
C LEU A 396 -26.17 -0.40 -19.60
N LYS A 397 -26.92 -0.56 -18.51
CA LYS A 397 -28.01 -1.51 -18.42
C LYS A 397 -28.85 -1.35 -19.69
N SER A 398 -28.82 -2.35 -20.53
CA SER A 398 -29.71 -2.44 -21.71
C SER A 398 -31.15 -2.31 -21.21
N SER A 399 -31.74 -1.14 -21.39
CA SER A 399 -33.17 -0.97 -21.28
C SER A 399 -33.78 -1.87 -22.35
N THR A 400 -34.61 -2.78 -21.93
CA THR A 400 -35.48 -3.60 -22.80
C THR A 400 -36.26 -2.69 -23.75
N ALA A 401 -35.72 -2.50 -24.94
CA ALA A 401 -36.48 -1.93 -26.06
C ALA A 401 -37.20 -3.08 -26.77
N ASN A 402 -38.51 -2.94 -26.80
CA ASN A 402 -39.46 -3.78 -27.49
C ASN A 402 -38.95 -4.35 -28.81
N LYS A 403 -39.07 -5.68 -28.96
CA LYS A 403 -39.08 -6.35 -30.26
C LYS A 403 -40.34 -5.96 -31.02
N SER A 404 -40.28 -4.99 -31.90
CA SER A 404 -41.17 -4.92 -33.07
C SER A 404 -40.44 -5.61 -34.20
N SER A 405 -41.14 -6.60 -34.79
CA SER A 405 -40.64 -7.50 -35.81
C SER A 405 -40.28 -6.76 -37.10
N ALA A 406 -39.08 -7.07 -37.60
CA ALA A 406 -38.59 -6.62 -38.92
C ALA A 406 -39.26 -7.37 -40.09
N ALA A 407 -40.56 -7.68 -40.00
CA ALA A 407 -41.30 -8.39 -41.03
C ALA A 407 -42.26 -7.51 -41.87
N ASP A 408 -42.44 -6.21 -41.50
CA ASP A 408 -43.44 -5.36 -42.18
C ASP A 408 -42.86 -4.28 -43.12
N LEU A 409 -41.61 -4.40 -43.55
CA LEU A 409 -40.97 -3.39 -44.42
C LEU A 409 -40.65 -3.86 -45.84
N PHE A 410 -41.24 -5.01 -46.31
CA PHE A 410 -41.07 -5.47 -47.71
C PHE A 410 -42.37 -5.86 -48.36
N SER A 411 -43.42 -5.03 -48.29
CA SER A 411 -44.63 -5.25 -49.07
C SER A 411 -45.24 -3.95 -49.60
N GLU A 412 -44.47 -3.10 -50.29
CA GLU A 412 -45.00 -2.10 -51.20
C GLU A 412 -43.89 -1.62 -52.15
N ALA A 413 -43.65 -2.35 -53.19
CA ALA A 413 -43.14 -1.87 -54.49
C ALA A 413 -43.55 -2.88 -55.60
N LYS A 414 -44.70 -2.68 -56.10
CA LYS A 414 -45.00 -2.94 -57.47
C LYS A 414 -45.45 -1.67 -58.15
#